data_1fc7258de08d013352a8b0e80ea3b2a0
#
_entry.id   1fc7258de08d013352a8b0e80ea3b2a0
#
_cell.length_a   1.000
_cell.length_b   1.000
_cell.length_c   1.000
_cell.angle_alpha   90.00
_cell.angle_beta   90.00
_cell.angle_gamma   90.00
#
_symmetry.space_group_name_H-M   'P 1'
#
loop_
_entity.id
_entity.type
_entity.pdbx_description
1 polymer ?
#
loop_
_entity_poly.entity_id
_entity_poly.type
_entity_poly.pdbx_seq_one_letter_code
_entity_poly.pdbx_strand_id
1 'polypeptide(L)'
;MLLADDYPELVKAVSRLLSIDCEIVGSVADGSTLLETAQRLQPDVIVLDVNLPKVHTVEACREITRVNPATKVIVFTAMNDPNVSKAFFDAGASAFVSKLASAELLSTIKRLCVDRS
;
A
#
# COMPACT_ATOMS: atom_id res chain seq x y z
N MET A 1 1.13 -5.57 -7.91
CA MET A 1 0.82 -4.93 -6.63
C MET A 1 1.63 -5.58 -5.52
N LEU A 2 2.14 -4.79 -4.62
CA LEU A 2 2.89 -5.26 -3.44
C LEU A 2 2.06 -5.01 -2.19
N LEU A 3 1.93 -6.02 -1.32
CA LEU A 3 1.21 -5.89 -0.05
C LEU A 3 2.21 -5.76 1.09
N ALA A 4 2.11 -4.68 1.86
CA ALA A 4 2.97 -4.43 3.02
C ALA A 4 2.11 -4.40 4.29
N ASP A 5 1.94 -5.56 4.90
CA ASP A 5 1.10 -5.75 6.09
C ASP A 5 1.63 -6.95 6.89
N ASP A 6 1.65 -6.84 8.21
CA ASP A 6 2.18 -7.87 9.09
C ASP A 6 1.14 -8.88 9.55
N TYR A 7 -0.10 -8.77 9.11
CA TYR A 7 -1.19 -9.67 9.51
C TYR A 7 -1.46 -10.68 8.39
N PRO A 8 -0.96 -11.92 8.52
CA PRO A 8 -1.01 -12.89 7.41
C PRO A 8 -2.42 -13.22 6.93
N GLU A 9 -3.39 -13.30 7.84
CA GLU A 9 -4.77 -13.62 7.46
C GLU A 9 -5.39 -12.52 6.61
N LEU A 10 -5.09 -11.25 6.93
CA LEU A 10 -5.55 -10.13 6.14
C LEU A 10 -4.89 -10.14 4.75
N VAL A 11 -3.59 -10.41 4.71
CA VAL A 11 -2.87 -10.51 3.45
C VAL A 11 -3.49 -11.58 2.56
N LYS A 12 -3.81 -12.74 3.12
CA LYS A 12 -4.47 -13.82 2.36
C LYS A 12 -5.84 -13.40 1.86
N ALA A 13 -6.65 -12.75 2.71
CA ALA A 13 -7.99 -12.32 2.32
C ALA A 13 -7.94 -11.28 1.22
N VAL A 14 -7.07 -10.29 1.34
CA VAL A 14 -6.89 -9.24 0.34
C VAL A 14 -6.36 -9.85 -0.97
N SER A 15 -5.42 -10.80 -0.87
CA SER A 15 -4.87 -11.47 -2.04
C SER A 15 -5.94 -12.21 -2.83
N ARG A 16 -6.85 -12.90 -2.15
CA ARG A 16 -7.96 -13.59 -2.81
C ARG A 16 -8.89 -12.61 -3.51
N LEU A 17 -9.20 -11.49 -2.83
CA LEU A 17 -10.11 -10.49 -3.37
C LEU A 17 -9.55 -9.83 -4.63
N LEU A 18 -8.24 -9.58 -4.65
CA LEU A 18 -7.59 -8.82 -5.69
C LEU A 18 -6.97 -9.67 -6.81
N SER A 19 -6.81 -10.98 -6.58
CA SER A 19 -6.14 -11.86 -7.54
C SER A 19 -6.85 -11.95 -8.90
N ILE A 20 -8.14 -11.62 -8.94
CA ILE A 20 -8.91 -11.65 -10.19
C ILE A 20 -8.57 -10.44 -11.07
N ASP A 21 -8.34 -9.29 -10.47
CA ASP A 21 -8.19 -8.01 -11.19
C ASP A 21 -6.78 -7.45 -11.16
N CYS A 22 -5.94 -7.92 -10.23
CA CYS A 22 -4.60 -7.37 -10.03
C CYS A 22 -3.60 -8.49 -9.79
N GLU A 23 -2.45 -8.39 -10.44
CA GLU A 23 -1.35 -9.32 -10.19
C GLU A 23 -0.64 -8.92 -8.91
N ILE A 24 -0.58 -9.86 -7.95
CA ILE A 24 0.15 -9.66 -6.70
C ILE A 24 1.57 -10.19 -6.88
N VAL A 25 2.54 -9.29 -6.90
CA VAL A 25 3.93 -9.65 -7.18
C VAL A 25 4.72 -9.98 -5.92
N GLY A 26 4.16 -9.69 -4.74
CA GLY A 26 4.83 -10.04 -3.49
C GLY A 26 4.12 -9.46 -2.28
N SER A 27 4.59 -9.85 -1.09
CA SER A 27 4.15 -9.29 0.17
C SER A 27 5.33 -9.16 1.12
N VAL A 28 5.27 -8.17 2.01
CA VAL A 28 6.26 -7.98 3.06
C VAL A 28 5.53 -7.83 4.39
N ALA A 29 6.05 -8.49 5.43
CA ALA A 29 5.42 -8.49 6.75
C ALA A 29 6.03 -7.44 7.68
N ASP A 30 7.15 -6.85 7.31
CA ASP A 30 7.77 -5.75 8.07
C ASP A 30 8.49 -4.80 7.12
N GLY A 31 8.91 -3.66 7.64
CA GLY A 31 9.50 -2.60 6.84
C GLY A 31 10.98 -2.77 6.55
N SER A 32 11.65 -3.77 7.15
CA SER A 32 13.09 -3.91 6.96
C SER A 32 13.47 -4.23 5.51
N THR A 33 12.56 -4.87 4.77
CA THR A 33 12.77 -5.21 3.37
C THR A 33 11.86 -4.45 2.41
N LEU A 34 11.01 -3.56 2.93
CA LEU A 34 9.99 -2.89 2.13
C LEU A 34 10.60 -2.07 0.99
N LEU A 35 11.56 -1.20 1.30
CA LEU A 35 12.16 -0.32 0.30
C LEU A 35 12.93 -1.12 -0.75
N GLU A 36 13.70 -2.12 -0.32
CA GLU A 36 14.44 -2.99 -1.22
C GLU A 36 13.51 -3.75 -2.15
N THR A 37 12.44 -4.32 -1.59
CA THR A 37 11.46 -5.08 -2.37
C THR A 37 10.74 -4.17 -3.37
N ALA A 38 10.35 -2.98 -2.94
CA ALA A 38 9.70 -2.01 -3.81
C ALA A 38 10.62 -1.60 -4.98
N GLN A 39 11.90 -1.39 -4.72
CA GLN A 39 12.87 -1.05 -5.76
C GLN A 39 13.08 -2.20 -6.74
N ARG A 40 13.17 -3.43 -6.21
CA ARG A 40 13.41 -4.62 -7.03
C ARG A 40 12.23 -4.97 -7.93
N LEU A 41 11.02 -4.94 -7.38
CA LEU A 41 9.82 -5.35 -8.09
C LEU A 41 9.17 -4.21 -8.89
N GLN A 42 9.40 -2.97 -8.51
CA GLN A 42 8.80 -1.77 -9.12
C GLN A 42 7.29 -1.95 -9.34
N PRO A 43 6.52 -2.24 -8.28
CA PRO A 43 5.09 -2.49 -8.42
C PRO A 43 4.36 -1.22 -8.84
N ASP A 44 3.24 -1.39 -9.53
CA ASP A 44 2.39 -0.28 -9.91
C ASP A 44 1.67 0.30 -8.70
N VAL A 45 1.31 -0.56 -7.75
CA VAL A 45 0.57 -0.19 -6.54
C VAL A 45 1.19 -0.90 -5.35
N ILE A 46 1.36 -0.17 -4.25
CA ILE A 46 1.72 -0.73 -2.95
C ILE A 46 0.57 -0.45 -1.99
N VAL A 47 0.06 -1.50 -1.34
CA VAL A 47 -0.91 -1.37 -0.25
C VAL A 47 -0.12 -1.44 1.04
N LEU A 48 -0.12 -0.35 1.82
CA LEU A 48 0.76 -0.16 2.96
C LEU A 48 -0.05 -0.02 4.25
N ASP A 49 0.26 -0.86 5.25
CA ASP A 49 -0.28 -0.74 6.59
C ASP A 49 0.51 0.30 7.39
N VAL A 50 -0.20 1.24 8.04
CA VAL A 50 0.42 2.27 8.89
C VAL A 50 1.26 1.66 10.00
N ASN A 51 0.82 0.52 10.55
CA ASN A 51 1.47 -0.12 11.69
C ASN A 51 2.48 -1.19 11.30
N LEU A 52 2.96 -1.17 10.06
CA LEU A 52 3.98 -2.12 9.63
C LEU A 52 5.21 -2.00 10.54
N PRO A 53 5.68 -3.10 11.17
CA PRO A 53 6.80 -3.02 12.10
C PRO A 53 8.13 -2.76 11.41
N LYS A 54 9.11 -2.30 12.18
CA LYS A 54 10.51 -2.08 11.77
C LYS A 54 10.70 -1.00 10.72
N VAL A 55 9.75 -0.06 10.60
CA VAL A 55 9.88 1.07 9.69
C VAL A 55 8.97 2.22 10.15
N HIS A 56 9.40 3.44 9.87
CA HIS A 56 8.53 4.60 9.93
C HIS A 56 7.77 4.68 8.62
N THR A 57 6.49 4.33 8.64
CA THR A 57 5.72 4.12 7.40
C THR A 57 5.53 5.39 6.58
N VAL A 58 5.41 6.56 7.24
CA VAL A 58 5.32 7.83 6.53
C VAL A 58 6.62 8.10 5.75
N GLU A 59 7.76 7.89 6.39
CA GLU A 59 9.05 8.07 5.75
C GLU A 59 9.27 7.05 4.62
N ALA A 60 8.83 5.82 4.82
CA ALA A 60 8.89 4.80 3.77
C ALA A 60 8.06 5.21 2.56
N CYS A 61 6.85 5.73 2.79
CA CYS A 61 5.98 6.23 1.72
C CYS A 61 6.68 7.34 0.93
N ARG A 62 7.26 8.30 1.64
CA ARG A 62 7.98 9.42 1.02
C ARG A 62 9.13 8.92 0.15
N GLU A 63 9.92 7.99 0.67
CA GLU A 63 11.06 7.44 -0.07
C GLU A 63 10.63 6.66 -1.30
N ILE A 64 9.59 5.83 -1.18
CA ILE A 64 9.07 5.06 -2.31
C ILE A 64 8.60 5.98 -3.43
N THR A 65 7.83 7.01 -3.09
CA THR A 65 7.29 7.93 -4.09
C THR A 65 8.36 8.83 -4.68
N ARG A 66 9.42 9.12 -3.91
CA ARG A 66 10.56 9.91 -4.40
C ARG A 66 11.37 9.13 -5.43
N VAL A 67 11.64 7.85 -5.12
CA VAL A 67 12.49 7.00 -5.99
C VAL A 67 11.73 6.54 -7.22
N ASN A 68 10.45 6.22 -7.07
CA ASN A 68 9.62 5.76 -8.18
C ASN A 68 8.26 6.46 -8.15
N PRO A 69 8.16 7.67 -8.75
CA PRO A 69 6.91 8.43 -8.74
C PRO A 69 5.74 7.74 -9.44
N ALA A 70 6.02 6.75 -10.27
CA ALA A 70 4.95 6.00 -10.95
C ALA A 70 4.24 5.00 -10.04
N THR A 71 4.88 4.60 -8.93
CA THR A 71 4.26 3.69 -7.96
C THR A 71 3.20 4.45 -7.15
N LYS A 72 1.99 3.92 -7.11
CA LYS A 72 0.89 4.47 -6.31
C LYS A 72 0.88 3.80 -4.95
N VAL A 73 0.86 4.58 -3.89
CA VAL A 73 0.81 4.05 -2.52
C VAL A 73 -0.60 4.24 -1.98
N ILE A 74 -1.24 3.14 -1.60
CA ILE A 74 -2.53 3.13 -0.94
C ILE A 74 -2.29 2.75 0.51
N VAL A 75 -2.61 3.65 1.43
CA VAL A 75 -2.52 3.37 2.86
C VAL A 75 -3.79 2.66 3.28
N PHE A 76 -3.67 1.46 3.84
CA PHE A 76 -4.79 0.62 4.24
C PHE A 76 -4.65 0.32 5.73
N THR A 77 -5.52 0.88 6.55
CA THR A 77 -5.32 0.87 8.00
C THR A 77 -6.65 0.87 8.76
N ALA A 78 -6.63 0.30 9.98
CA ALA A 78 -7.74 0.41 10.92
C ALA A 78 -7.81 1.78 11.59
N MET A 79 -6.74 2.57 11.48
CA MET A 79 -6.64 3.88 12.09
C MET A 79 -7.43 4.91 11.28
N ASN A 80 -8.22 5.74 11.95
CA ASN A 80 -9.02 6.78 11.30
C ASN A 80 -8.68 8.14 11.94
N ASP A 81 -7.48 8.63 11.68
CA ASP A 81 -6.98 9.89 12.22
C ASP A 81 -6.65 10.84 11.07
N PRO A 82 -7.32 12.00 10.98
CA PRO A 82 -7.05 12.96 9.90
C PRO A 82 -5.61 13.48 9.86
N ASN A 83 -4.94 13.56 11.02
CA ASN A 83 -3.54 13.99 11.06
C ASN A 83 -2.62 12.94 10.42
N VAL A 84 -2.92 11.67 10.64
CA VAL A 84 -2.17 10.57 10.04
C VAL A 84 -2.40 10.54 8.54
N SER A 85 -3.64 10.64 8.08
CA SER A 85 -3.92 10.63 6.65
C SER A 85 -3.25 11.82 5.94
N LYS A 86 -3.27 13.00 6.56
CA LYS A 86 -2.59 14.16 6.01
C LYS A 86 -1.09 13.93 5.85
N ALA A 87 -0.46 13.33 6.87
CA ALA A 87 0.98 13.04 6.81
C ALA A 87 1.32 12.11 5.64
N PHE A 88 0.49 11.11 5.41
CA PHE A 88 0.71 10.19 4.28
C PHE A 88 0.48 10.86 2.93
N PHE A 89 -0.56 11.69 2.79
CA PHE A 89 -0.79 12.43 1.54
C PHE A 89 0.35 13.40 1.27
N ASP A 90 0.85 14.07 2.30
CA ASP A 90 2.02 14.97 2.17
C ASP A 90 3.29 14.20 1.77
N ALA A 91 3.35 12.91 2.13
CA ALA A 91 4.48 12.04 1.77
C ALA A 91 4.30 11.40 0.39
N GLY A 92 3.22 11.68 -0.32
CA GLY A 92 3.00 11.20 -1.67
C GLY A 92 2.01 10.06 -1.82
N ALA A 93 1.30 9.65 -0.76
CA ALA A 93 0.30 8.60 -0.86
C ALA A 93 -0.82 9.03 -1.82
N SER A 94 -1.32 8.08 -2.60
CA SER A 94 -2.39 8.32 -3.56
C SER A 94 -3.78 8.15 -2.97
N ALA A 95 -3.90 7.33 -1.92
CA ALA A 95 -5.18 7.09 -1.26
C ALA A 95 -4.98 6.59 0.17
N PHE A 96 -6.03 6.73 0.98
CA PHE A 96 -6.05 6.30 2.37
C PHE A 96 -7.39 5.59 2.58
N VAL A 97 -7.35 4.27 2.82
CA VAL A 97 -8.54 3.43 2.89
C VAL A 97 -8.62 2.75 4.25
N SER A 98 -9.81 2.75 4.85
CA SER A 98 -10.04 2.08 6.13
C SER A 98 -10.13 0.57 5.96
N LYS A 99 -9.51 -0.18 6.87
CA LYS A 99 -9.65 -1.65 6.91
C LYS A 99 -11.09 -2.08 7.21
N LEU A 100 -11.93 -1.17 7.74
CA LEU A 100 -13.34 -1.45 7.95
C LEU A 100 -14.17 -1.32 6.67
N ALA A 101 -13.58 -0.78 5.60
CA ALA A 101 -14.23 -0.60 4.30
C ALA A 101 -13.41 -1.27 3.21
N SER A 102 -13.17 -2.56 3.33
CA SER A 102 -12.29 -3.31 2.43
C SER A 102 -12.77 -3.30 0.97
N ALA A 103 -14.10 -3.15 0.73
CA ALA A 103 -14.61 -3.02 -0.63
C ALA A 103 -14.09 -1.76 -1.33
N GLU A 104 -13.81 -0.70 -0.57
CA GLU A 104 -13.23 0.52 -1.14
C GLU A 104 -11.79 0.31 -1.60
N LEU A 105 -11.08 -0.62 -0.97
CA LEU A 105 -9.72 -0.94 -1.40
C LEU A 105 -9.71 -1.45 -2.85
N LEU A 106 -10.60 -2.36 -3.17
CA LEU A 106 -10.68 -2.92 -4.51
C LEU A 106 -11.04 -1.86 -5.55
N SER A 107 -12.04 -1.02 -5.27
CA SER A 107 -12.43 0.04 -6.18
C SER A 107 -11.32 1.09 -6.34
N THR A 108 -10.60 1.40 -5.28
CA THR A 108 -9.47 2.34 -5.32
C THR A 108 -8.34 1.79 -6.18
N ILE A 109 -8.01 0.51 -6.02
CA ILE A 109 -6.96 -0.14 -6.82
C ILE A 109 -7.34 -0.13 -8.30
N LYS A 110 -8.59 -0.49 -8.62
CA LYS A 110 -9.06 -0.47 -10.01
C LYS A 110 -8.95 0.91 -10.62
N ARG A 111 -9.36 1.95 -9.89
CA ARG A 111 -9.28 3.33 -10.37
C ARG A 111 -7.83 3.74 -10.66
N LEU A 112 -6.91 3.44 -9.75
CA LEU A 112 -5.51 3.82 -9.90
C LEU A 112 -4.81 3.03 -11.01
N CYS A 113 -5.17 1.77 -11.18
CA CYS A 113 -4.60 0.95 -12.25
C CYS A 113 -5.09 1.41 -13.63
N VAL A 114 -6.35 1.80 -13.74
CA VAL A 114 -6.93 2.31 -15.00
C VAL A 114 -6.26 3.62 -15.40
N ASP A 115 -5.98 4.49 -14.44
CA ASP A 115 -5.34 5.78 -14.70
C ASP A 115 -3.94 5.65 -15.31
N ARG A 116 -3.36 4.47 -15.30
CA ARG A 116 -2.04 4.21 -15.87
C ARG A 116 -2.06 3.83 -17.33
N SER A 117 -3.18 3.34 -17.76
CA SER A 117 -3.32 2.96 -19.17
C SER A 117 -3.60 4.17 -20.05
#